data_b7b81e7e4166c711f13ff24fac2d13a0
#
_entry.id   b7b81e7e4166c711f13ff24fac2d13a0
#
_cell.length_a   1.000
_cell.length_b   1.000
_cell.length_c   1.000
_cell.angle_alpha   90.00
_cell.angle_beta   90.00
_cell.angle_gamma   90.00
#
_symmetry.space_group_name_H-M   'P 1'
#
loop_
_entity.id
_entity.type
_entity.pdbx_description
1 polymer ?
#
loop_
_entity_poly.entity_id
_entity_poly.type
_entity_poly.pdbx_seq_one_letter_code
_entity_poly.pdbx_strand_id
1 'polypeptide(L)'
;MNSKQSAQYTLWLDPLQPLAASEHSQLASAGLAIRRIQTLEDLQTALADGQSLALIVRHDATNDLLASTIELMKRMGVALPVVCRIERRQLELAVQAMRQGAAHVLAHDDWSEESWKITNDAIHQAHQAAVQAKLQAELQATVKAATASSAYKKSNAANYVVPKATPVQRNVVYVDPVSRHLLALAQRVAQANVTALIEGPTGAGK
;
A
#
# COMPACT_ATOMS: atom_id res chain seq x y z
N MET A 1 -22.71 -5.10 -20.90
CA MET A 1 -22.17 -3.85 -20.33
C MET A 1 -20.65 -3.97 -20.34
N ASN A 2 -19.99 -3.36 -21.33
CA ASN A 2 -18.54 -3.39 -21.44
C ASN A 2 -17.96 -2.47 -20.36
N SER A 3 -17.40 -3.03 -19.30
CA SER A 3 -16.51 -2.30 -18.42
C SER A 3 -15.29 -1.90 -19.25
N LYS A 4 -15.24 -0.65 -19.69
CA LYS A 4 -14.01 -0.04 -20.18
C LYS A 4 -13.01 -0.17 -19.03
N GLN A 5 -12.12 -1.16 -19.09
CA GLN A 5 -10.91 -1.16 -18.28
C GLN A 5 -10.18 0.13 -18.66
N SER A 6 -10.34 1.15 -17.82
CA SER A 6 -9.57 2.38 -17.96
C SER A 6 -8.11 1.99 -17.86
N ALA A 7 -7.35 2.23 -18.90
CA ALA A 7 -5.93 1.90 -18.94
C ALA A 7 -5.23 2.66 -17.80
N GLN A 8 -4.72 1.92 -16.84
CA GLN A 8 -3.91 2.49 -15.76
C GLN A 8 -2.56 2.92 -16.32
N TYR A 9 -2.08 4.06 -15.88
CA TYR A 9 -0.79 4.60 -16.33
C TYR A 9 0.08 5.01 -15.15
N THR A 10 1.38 4.97 -15.38
CA THR A 10 2.39 5.46 -14.45
C THR A 10 2.71 6.92 -14.79
N LEU A 11 2.65 7.79 -13.80
CA LEU A 11 2.98 9.19 -13.94
C LEU A 11 4.50 9.35 -13.97
N TRP A 12 5.00 10.21 -14.86
CA TRP A 12 6.40 10.54 -14.99
C TRP A 12 6.62 12.03 -14.71
N LEU A 13 7.26 12.33 -13.59
CA LEU A 13 7.58 13.69 -13.16
C LEU A 13 9.11 13.90 -13.14
N ASP A 14 9.63 14.36 -14.24
CA ASP A 14 11.03 14.79 -14.38
C ASP A 14 11.06 16.11 -15.17
N PRO A 15 11.11 17.26 -14.47
CA PRO A 15 11.09 18.56 -15.14
C PRO A 15 12.43 18.89 -15.83
N LEU A 16 13.51 18.20 -15.46
CA LEU A 16 14.84 18.49 -15.97
C LEU A 16 15.16 17.71 -17.25
N GLN A 17 14.61 16.51 -17.39
CA GLN A 17 14.93 15.65 -18.51
C GLN A 17 13.64 15.18 -19.20
N PRO A 18 13.35 15.69 -20.40
CA PRO A 18 12.25 15.19 -21.20
C PRO A 18 12.53 13.75 -21.64
N LEU A 19 11.53 12.88 -21.53
CA LEU A 19 11.63 11.48 -21.93
C LEU A 19 11.78 11.40 -23.46
N ALA A 20 12.86 10.78 -23.94
CA ALA A 20 13.09 10.55 -25.37
C ALA A 20 12.15 9.47 -25.91
N ALA A 21 11.90 9.45 -27.23
CA ALA A 21 11.04 8.46 -27.86
C ALA A 21 11.54 7.01 -27.67
N SER A 22 12.87 6.81 -27.71
CA SER A 22 13.51 5.52 -27.43
C SER A 22 13.28 5.04 -25.99
N GLU A 23 13.40 5.95 -25.04
CA GLU A 23 13.16 5.69 -23.62
C GLU A 23 11.71 5.32 -23.36
N HIS A 24 10.78 6.06 -24.00
CA HIS A 24 9.35 5.75 -23.93
C HIS A 24 9.05 4.34 -24.46
N SER A 25 9.70 3.92 -25.57
CA SER A 25 9.54 2.59 -26.11
C SER A 25 10.08 1.49 -25.18
N GLN A 26 11.19 1.75 -24.50
CA GLN A 26 11.75 0.82 -23.50
C GLN A 26 10.83 0.65 -22.29
N LEU A 27 10.25 1.74 -21.79
CA LEU A 27 9.27 1.67 -20.71
C LEU A 27 8.01 0.91 -21.11
N ALA A 28 7.53 1.11 -22.34
CA ALA A 28 6.39 0.37 -22.87
C ALA A 28 6.71 -1.13 -23.00
N SER A 29 7.93 -1.50 -23.42
CA SER A 29 8.38 -2.90 -23.49
C SER A 29 8.46 -3.56 -22.11
N ALA A 30 8.78 -2.78 -21.07
CA ALA A 30 8.74 -3.23 -19.68
C ALA A 30 7.33 -3.26 -19.07
N GLY A 31 6.28 -2.96 -19.86
CA GLY A 31 4.89 -2.98 -19.41
C GLY A 31 4.42 -1.71 -18.72
N LEU A 32 5.17 -0.61 -18.81
CA LEU A 32 4.84 0.67 -18.18
C LEU A 32 4.17 1.61 -19.20
N ALA A 33 2.89 1.88 -19.04
CA ALA A 33 2.20 2.94 -19.77
C ALA A 33 2.47 4.29 -19.09
N ILE A 34 3.19 5.18 -19.74
CA ILE A 34 3.66 6.44 -19.16
C ILE A 34 2.80 7.62 -19.57
N ARG A 35 2.36 8.40 -18.57
CA ARG A 35 1.80 9.75 -18.75
C ARG A 35 2.76 10.78 -18.17
N ARG A 36 3.28 11.66 -19.03
CA ARG A 36 4.19 12.72 -18.59
C ARG A 36 3.42 13.83 -17.91
N ILE A 37 4.02 14.35 -16.85
CA ILE A 37 3.60 15.55 -16.12
C ILE A 37 4.81 16.44 -15.92
N GLN A 38 4.62 17.75 -15.93
CA GLN A 38 5.71 18.72 -15.84
C GLN A 38 5.69 19.50 -14.52
N THR A 39 4.51 19.69 -13.96
CA THR A 39 4.30 20.51 -12.77
C THR A 39 3.56 19.73 -11.68
N LEU A 40 3.60 20.25 -10.46
CA LEU A 40 2.78 19.72 -9.36
C LEU A 40 1.28 19.96 -9.57
N GLU A 41 0.90 20.97 -10.36
CA GLU A 41 -0.50 21.21 -10.74
C GLU A 41 -1.00 20.14 -11.71
N ASP A 42 -0.17 19.78 -12.69
CA ASP A 42 -0.46 18.63 -13.58
C ASP A 42 -0.58 17.34 -12.81
N LEU A 43 0.30 17.14 -11.80
CA LEU A 43 0.23 16.00 -10.91
C LEU A 43 -1.10 15.97 -10.14
N GLN A 44 -1.51 17.09 -9.56
CA GLN A 44 -2.78 17.18 -8.84
C GLN A 44 -3.95 16.79 -9.73
N THR A 45 -3.98 17.29 -10.98
CA THR A 45 -5.02 16.96 -11.95
C THR A 45 -5.00 15.47 -12.32
N ALA A 46 -3.81 14.91 -12.56
CA ALA A 46 -3.66 13.51 -12.90
C ALA A 46 -4.04 12.56 -11.74
N LEU A 47 -3.77 12.96 -10.49
CA LEU A 47 -4.19 12.19 -9.31
C LEU A 47 -5.71 12.20 -9.12
N ALA A 48 -6.37 13.29 -9.46
CA ALA A 48 -7.83 13.40 -9.38
C ALA A 48 -8.56 12.48 -10.38
N ASP A 49 -7.94 12.15 -11.51
CA ASP A 49 -8.49 11.22 -12.51
C ASP A 49 -8.62 9.78 -11.97
N GLY A 50 -7.90 9.41 -10.91
CA GLY A 50 -7.96 8.09 -10.28
C GLY A 50 -7.45 6.92 -11.12
N GLN A 51 -6.80 7.18 -12.26
CA GLN A 51 -6.30 6.15 -13.19
C GLN A 51 -4.79 5.90 -13.05
N SER A 52 -4.14 6.57 -12.11
CA SER A 52 -2.70 6.46 -11.89
C SER A 52 -2.36 5.22 -11.10
N LEU A 53 -1.43 4.40 -11.60
CA LEU A 53 -0.92 3.19 -10.95
C LEU A 53 0.24 3.49 -10.00
N ALA A 54 1.14 4.36 -10.44
CA ALA A 54 2.35 4.75 -9.71
C ALA A 54 2.84 6.13 -10.17
N LEU A 55 3.82 6.65 -9.45
CA LEU A 55 4.54 7.87 -9.81
C LEU A 55 6.04 7.61 -9.85
N ILE A 56 6.67 7.98 -10.96
CA ILE A 56 8.13 8.03 -11.09
C ILE A 56 8.55 9.49 -10.99
N VAL A 57 9.42 9.79 -10.04
CA VAL A 57 9.89 11.16 -9.77
C VAL A 57 11.41 11.23 -9.78
N ARG A 58 11.97 12.26 -10.40
CA ARG A 58 13.39 12.57 -10.25
C ARG A 58 13.65 13.20 -8.88
N HIS A 59 14.60 12.66 -8.16
CA HIS A 59 15.03 13.18 -6.87
C HIS A 59 16.53 13.49 -6.91
N ASP A 60 16.90 14.71 -6.63
CA ASP A 60 18.28 15.17 -6.53
C ASP A 60 18.45 16.07 -5.29
N ALA A 61 19.70 16.38 -4.95
CA ALA A 61 20.04 17.17 -3.77
C ALA A 61 19.59 18.65 -3.85
N THR A 62 19.24 19.11 -5.05
CA THR A 62 18.93 20.52 -5.29
C THR A 62 17.45 20.82 -5.31
N ASN A 63 16.60 19.80 -5.40
CA ASN A 63 15.16 19.96 -5.42
C ASN A 63 14.47 19.14 -4.33
N ASP A 64 13.39 19.67 -3.82
CA ASP A 64 12.54 19.01 -2.82
C ASP A 64 11.27 18.41 -3.46
N LEU A 65 11.40 17.98 -4.73
CA LEU A 65 10.30 17.53 -5.54
C LEU A 65 9.62 16.28 -4.95
N LEU A 66 10.42 15.35 -4.40
CA LEU A 66 9.90 14.16 -3.76
C LEU A 66 9.04 14.50 -2.53
N ALA A 67 9.55 15.35 -1.64
CA ALA A 67 8.81 15.75 -0.43
C ALA A 67 7.53 16.51 -0.81
N SER A 68 7.61 17.45 -1.74
CA SER A 68 6.44 18.19 -2.25
C SER A 68 5.38 17.28 -2.86
N THR A 69 5.82 16.25 -3.58
CA THR A 69 4.95 15.25 -4.20
C THR A 69 4.24 14.40 -3.14
N ILE A 70 4.99 13.89 -2.17
CA ILE A 70 4.44 13.09 -1.06
C ILE A 70 3.45 13.91 -0.23
N GLU A 71 3.76 15.18 0.03
CA GLU A 71 2.87 16.10 0.74
C GLU A 71 1.57 16.33 -0.04
N LEU A 72 1.66 16.55 -1.36
CA LEU A 72 0.48 16.69 -2.22
C LEU A 72 -0.39 15.44 -2.18
N MET A 73 0.20 14.25 -2.33
CA MET A 73 -0.54 12.99 -2.27
C MET A 73 -1.24 12.79 -0.92
N LYS A 74 -0.57 13.12 0.19
CA LYS A 74 -1.17 13.07 1.53
C LYS A 74 -2.36 14.01 1.65
N ARG A 75 -2.24 15.25 1.17
CA ARG A 75 -3.34 16.23 1.20
C ARG A 75 -4.55 15.77 0.37
N MET A 76 -4.31 15.08 -0.74
CA MET A 76 -5.38 14.54 -1.59
C MET A 76 -5.95 13.21 -1.08
N GLY A 77 -5.35 12.59 -0.05
CA GLY A 77 -5.74 11.27 0.44
C GLY A 77 -5.47 10.14 -0.56
N VAL A 78 -4.51 10.35 -1.48
CA VAL A 78 -4.14 9.40 -2.51
C VAL A 78 -2.85 8.68 -2.11
N ALA A 79 -2.87 7.35 -2.11
CA ALA A 79 -1.71 6.52 -1.84
C ALA A 79 -1.29 5.80 -3.12
N LEU A 80 -0.24 6.28 -3.78
CA LEU A 80 0.38 5.63 -4.94
C LEU A 80 1.82 5.22 -4.60
N PRO A 81 2.31 4.10 -5.14
CA PRO A 81 3.72 3.78 -5.12
C PRO A 81 4.54 4.87 -5.80
N VAL A 82 5.60 5.32 -5.12
CA VAL A 82 6.53 6.31 -5.65
C VAL A 82 7.86 5.64 -5.96
N VAL A 83 8.33 5.76 -7.18
CA VAL A 83 9.66 5.33 -7.63
C VAL A 83 10.52 6.56 -7.78
N CYS A 84 11.68 6.57 -7.12
CA CYS A 84 12.63 7.68 -7.22
C CYS A 84 13.74 7.36 -8.21
N ARG A 85 13.98 8.28 -9.15
CA ARG A 85 15.16 8.25 -10.00
C ARG A 85 16.20 9.18 -9.43
N ILE A 86 17.38 8.64 -9.10
CA ILE A 86 18.48 9.38 -8.46
C ILE A 86 19.77 9.21 -9.25
N GLU A 87 20.73 10.10 -9.02
CA GLU A 87 22.07 9.92 -9.56
C GLU A 87 22.77 8.73 -8.89
N ARG A 88 23.41 7.87 -9.69
CA ARG A 88 24.02 6.58 -9.26
C ARG A 88 25.00 6.72 -8.09
N ARG A 89 25.65 7.84 -7.94
CA ARG A 89 26.65 8.08 -6.88
C ARG A 89 26.08 8.64 -5.58
N GLN A 90 24.79 8.91 -5.52
CA GLN A 90 24.14 9.57 -4.38
C GLN A 90 23.39 8.54 -3.52
N LEU A 91 24.12 7.60 -2.91
CA LEU A 91 23.54 6.55 -2.06
C LEU A 91 22.74 7.14 -0.87
N GLU A 92 23.18 8.26 -0.32
CA GLU A 92 22.49 8.93 0.79
C GLU A 92 21.09 9.39 0.39
N LEU A 93 20.93 9.92 -0.83
CA LEU A 93 19.60 10.27 -1.36
C LEU A 93 18.73 9.05 -1.58
N ALA A 94 19.30 7.92 -2.00
CA ALA A 94 18.54 6.67 -2.11
C ALA A 94 17.97 6.23 -0.77
N VAL A 95 18.80 6.25 0.26
CA VAL A 95 18.37 5.91 1.63
C VAL A 95 17.33 6.91 2.14
N GLN A 96 17.51 8.20 1.86
CA GLN A 96 16.54 9.22 2.22
C GLN A 96 15.19 9.01 1.51
N ALA A 97 15.20 8.75 0.21
CA ALA A 97 14.00 8.49 -0.56
C ALA A 97 13.22 7.29 -0.01
N MET A 98 13.91 6.19 0.32
CA MET A 98 13.28 5.02 0.94
C MET A 98 12.69 5.33 2.31
N ARG A 99 13.37 6.13 3.14
CA ARG A 99 12.85 6.58 4.44
C ARG A 99 11.62 7.49 4.31
N GLN A 100 11.55 8.26 3.24
CA GLN A 100 10.39 9.10 2.94
C GLN A 100 9.19 8.31 2.40
N GLY A 101 9.38 7.02 2.09
CA GLY A 101 8.30 6.12 1.66
C GLY A 101 8.31 5.82 0.16
N ALA A 102 9.44 6.03 -0.53
CA ALA A 102 9.58 5.54 -1.89
C ALA A 102 9.48 4.00 -1.91
N ALA A 103 8.72 3.47 -2.85
CA ALA A 103 8.56 2.02 -3.03
C ALA A 103 9.78 1.38 -3.69
N HIS A 104 10.48 2.15 -4.54
CA HIS A 104 11.67 1.70 -5.24
C HIS A 104 12.58 2.89 -5.60
N VAL A 105 13.87 2.61 -5.77
CA VAL A 105 14.85 3.60 -6.19
C VAL A 105 15.65 3.05 -7.37
N LEU A 106 15.77 3.86 -8.44
CA LEU A 106 16.46 3.51 -9.66
C LEU A 106 17.49 4.60 -10.00
N ALA A 107 18.66 4.21 -10.54
CA ALA A 107 19.59 5.19 -11.05
C ALA A 107 19.00 5.89 -12.30
N HIS A 108 19.14 7.21 -12.40
CA HIS A 108 18.52 7.98 -13.48
C HIS A 108 19.11 7.66 -14.87
N ASP A 109 20.34 7.14 -14.91
CA ASP A 109 21.08 6.71 -16.10
C ASP A 109 20.88 5.21 -16.42
N ASP A 110 20.11 4.50 -15.63
CA ASP A 110 19.80 3.08 -15.85
C ASP A 110 18.55 2.92 -16.73
N TRP A 111 18.80 2.57 -17.98
CA TRP A 111 17.77 2.30 -18.97
C TRP A 111 17.74 0.81 -19.38
N SER A 112 18.33 -0.08 -18.57
CA SER A 112 18.30 -1.51 -18.83
C SER A 112 16.86 -2.03 -18.73
N GLU A 113 16.51 -2.93 -19.65
CA GLU A 113 15.19 -3.57 -19.65
C GLU A 113 14.93 -4.35 -18.36
N GLU A 114 15.96 -4.97 -17.81
CA GLU A 114 15.88 -5.72 -16.56
C GLU A 114 15.52 -4.83 -15.37
N SER A 115 16.20 -3.68 -15.21
CA SER A 115 15.90 -2.72 -14.14
C SER A 115 14.48 -2.18 -14.23
N TRP A 116 13.97 -1.95 -15.44
CA TRP A 116 12.60 -1.50 -15.63
C TRP A 116 11.56 -2.59 -15.39
N LYS A 117 11.85 -3.86 -15.67
CA LYS A 117 11.01 -4.98 -15.26
C LYS A 117 10.93 -5.11 -13.75
N ILE A 118 12.08 -5.04 -13.06
CA ILE A 118 12.13 -5.06 -11.59
C ILE A 118 11.33 -3.87 -11.02
N THR A 119 11.46 -2.69 -11.61
CA THR A 119 10.72 -1.50 -11.21
C THR A 119 9.21 -1.70 -11.39
N ASN A 120 8.77 -2.25 -12.50
CA ASN A 120 7.36 -2.56 -12.75
C ASN A 120 6.81 -3.56 -11.73
N ASP A 121 7.55 -4.62 -11.43
CA ASP A 121 7.18 -5.60 -10.41
C ASP A 121 7.08 -4.94 -9.02
N ALA A 122 8.02 -4.08 -8.66
CA ALA A 122 7.99 -3.33 -7.41
C ALA A 122 6.76 -2.39 -7.31
N ILE A 123 6.40 -1.74 -8.40
CA ILE A 123 5.18 -0.91 -8.51
C ILE A 123 3.94 -1.76 -8.24
N HIS A 124 3.82 -2.91 -8.93
CA HIS A 124 2.66 -3.79 -8.75
C HIS A 124 2.56 -4.35 -7.34
N GLN A 125 3.67 -4.78 -6.75
CA GLN A 125 3.70 -5.26 -5.37
C GLN A 125 3.30 -4.17 -4.38
N ALA A 126 3.84 -2.97 -4.51
CA ALA A 126 3.52 -1.85 -3.64
C ALA A 126 2.06 -1.40 -3.81
N HIS A 127 1.53 -1.41 -5.04
CA HIS A 127 0.13 -1.09 -5.30
C HIS A 127 -0.80 -2.13 -4.66
N GLN A 128 -0.51 -3.42 -4.82
CA GLN A 128 -1.28 -4.49 -4.18
C GLN A 128 -1.25 -4.38 -2.65
N ALA A 129 -0.09 -4.10 -2.06
CA ALA A 129 0.05 -3.89 -0.63
C ALA A 129 -0.80 -2.69 -0.14
N ALA A 130 -0.80 -1.59 -0.87
CA ALA A 130 -1.61 -0.41 -0.56
C ALA A 130 -3.12 -0.70 -0.62
N VAL A 131 -3.57 -1.42 -1.65
CA VAL A 131 -4.97 -1.84 -1.79
C VAL A 131 -5.38 -2.76 -0.65
N GLN A 132 -4.55 -3.75 -0.30
CA GLN A 132 -4.81 -4.65 0.81
C GLN A 132 -4.87 -3.92 2.15
N ALA A 133 -3.94 -3.00 2.40
CA ALA A 133 -3.92 -2.19 3.62
C ALA A 133 -5.18 -1.33 3.75
N LYS A 134 -5.64 -0.72 2.65
CA LYS A 134 -6.88 0.06 2.63
C LYS A 134 -8.10 -0.81 2.93
N LEU A 135 -8.20 -1.96 2.31
CA LEU A 135 -9.31 -2.89 2.54
C LEU A 135 -9.34 -3.39 3.98
N GLN A 136 -8.17 -3.69 4.56
CA GLN A 136 -8.07 -4.08 5.97
C GLN A 136 -8.48 -2.96 6.91
N ALA A 137 -8.08 -1.71 6.62
CA ALA A 137 -8.46 -0.55 7.42
C ALA A 137 -9.98 -0.30 7.38
N GLU A 138 -10.62 -0.44 6.22
CA GLU A 138 -12.06 -0.32 6.05
C GLU A 138 -12.82 -1.42 6.81
N LEU A 139 -12.34 -2.66 6.73
CA LEU A 139 -12.91 -3.78 7.50
C LEU A 139 -12.79 -3.55 9.01
N GLN A 140 -11.64 -3.07 9.50
CA GLN A 140 -11.46 -2.76 10.92
C GLN A 140 -12.35 -1.60 11.37
N ALA A 141 -12.52 -0.57 10.55
CA ALA A 141 -13.41 0.54 10.84
C ALA A 141 -14.88 0.07 10.93
N THR A 142 -15.30 -0.80 10.02
CA THR A 142 -16.66 -1.37 10.01
C THR A 142 -16.91 -2.24 11.23
N VAL A 143 -15.95 -3.08 11.63
CA VAL A 143 -16.05 -3.92 12.83
C VAL A 143 -16.11 -3.05 14.09
N LYS A 144 -15.30 -1.99 14.16
CA LYS A 144 -15.30 -1.05 15.29
C LYS A 144 -16.63 -0.29 15.40
N ALA A 145 -17.21 0.11 14.28
CA ALA A 145 -18.54 0.75 14.25
C ALA A 145 -19.67 -0.20 14.69
N ALA A 146 -19.62 -1.48 14.25
CA ALA A 146 -20.59 -2.50 14.63
C ALA A 146 -20.52 -2.84 16.13
N THR A 147 -19.32 -2.91 16.72
CA THR A 147 -19.13 -3.13 18.16
C THR A 147 -19.60 -1.94 18.98
N ALA A 148 -19.41 -0.71 18.52
CA ALA A 148 -19.91 0.50 19.18
C ALA A 148 -21.44 0.57 19.17
N SER A 149 -22.08 0.15 18.06
CA SER A 149 -23.55 0.11 17.94
C SER A 149 -24.18 -0.99 18.81
N SER A 150 -23.48 -2.12 19.03
CA SER A 150 -23.95 -3.20 19.90
C SER A 150 -23.91 -2.83 21.39
N ALA A 151 -23.01 -1.92 21.80
CA ALA A 151 -22.94 -1.45 23.18
C ALA A 151 -24.16 -0.59 23.58
N TYR A 152 -24.82 0.07 22.62
CA TYR A 152 -25.97 0.94 22.92
C TYR A 152 -27.31 0.17 23.07
N LYS A 153 -27.37 -1.10 22.63
CA LYS A 153 -28.59 -1.94 22.75
C LYS A 153 -28.68 -2.80 24.01
N LYS A 154 -27.73 -2.67 24.94
CA LYS A 154 -27.66 -3.52 26.16
C LYS A 154 -28.19 -2.89 27.44
N SER A 155 -29.02 -1.85 27.34
CA SER A 155 -29.57 -1.20 28.54
C SER A 155 -31.01 -1.58 28.93
N ASN A 156 -31.67 -2.53 28.22
CA ASN A 156 -33.02 -2.96 28.65
C ASN A 156 -33.24 -4.45 28.35
N ALA A 157 -32.70 -5.33 29.16
CA ALA A 157 -33.29 -6.65 29.39
C ALA A 157 -32.81 -7.18 30.76
N ALA A 158 -33.76 -7.32 31.64
CA ALA A 158 -33.58 -7.73 33.01
C ALA A 158 -33.11 -9.18 33.18
N ASN A 159 -32.27 -9.38 34.21
CA ASN A 159 -32.10 -10.55 35.05
C ASN A 159 -32.05 -11.93 34.36
N TYR A 160 -30.84 -12.35 33.96
CA TYR A 160 -30.44 -13.73 34.03
C TYR A 160 -29.01 -13.81 34.63
N VAL A 161 -28.90 -14.36 35.83
CA VAL A 161 -27.63 -14.62 36.49
C VAL A 161 -26.99 -15.84 35.86
N VAL A 162 -26.04 -15.62 34.95
CA VAL A 162 -25.12 -16.68 34.47
C VAL A 162 -23.85 -16.63 35.33
N PRO A 163 -23.34 -17.76 35.89
CA PRO A 163 -22.13 -17.75 36.66
C PRO A 163 -20.95 -17.29 35.82
N LYS A 164 -20.26 -16.27 36.29
CA LYS A 164 -19.10 -15.66 35.68
C LYS A 164 -17.92 -16.63 35.75
N ALA A 165 -17.70 -17.38 34.64
CA ALA A 165 -16.38 -17.97 34.43
C ALA A 165 -15.40 -16.83 34.11
N THR A 166 -14.52 -16.54 35.01
CA THR A 166 -13.42 -15.57 34.82
C THR A 166 -12.52 -16.07 33.69
N PRO A 167 -12.39 -15.36 32.56
CA PRO A 167 -11.41 -15.75 31.56
C PRO A 167 -10.03 -15.49 32.13
N VAL A 168 -9.25 -16.54 32.35
CA VAL A 168 -7.82 -16.44 32.61
C VAL A 168 -7.19 -15.87 31.33
N GLN A 169 -6.99 -14.56 31.29
CA GLN A 169 -6.21 -13.93 30.24
C GLN A 169 -4.75 -14.37 30.36
N ARG A 170 -4.39 -15.41 29.64
CA ARG A 170 -2.99 -15.73 29.40
C ARG A 170 -2.51 -14.71 28.37
N ASN A 171 -1.61 -13.82 28.81
CA ASN A 171 -0.91 -12.89 27.92
C ASN A 171 0.04 -13.68 27.01
N VAL A 172 -0.46 -14.14 25.87
CA VAL A 172 0.37 -14.75 24.83
C VAL A 172 0.90 -13.63 23.95
N VAL A 173 2.22 -13.50 23.90
CA VAL A 173 2.88 -12.46 23.09
C VAL A 173 3.09 -12.99 21.67
N TYR A 174 2.42 -12.39 20.72
CA TYR A 174 2.57 -12.69 19.30
C TYR A 174 3.50 -11.66 18.66
N VAL A 175 4.75 -12.01 18.44
CA VAL A 175 5.77 -11.12 17.85
C VAL A 175 5.78 -11.24 16.33
N ASP A 176 5.65 -12.46 15.82
CA ASP A 176 5.71 -12.76 14.41
C ASP A 176 4.43 -12.31 13.64
N PRO A 177 4.57 -11.67 12.47
CA PRO A 177 3.43 -11.20 11.66
C PRO A 177 2.46 -12.32 11.25
N VAL A 178 2.96 -13.52 10.94
CA VAL A 178 2.14 -14.68 10.57
C VAL A 178 1.30 -15.13 11.75
N SER A 179 1.89 -15.20 12.94
CA SER A 179 1.19 -15.55 14.18
C SER A 179 0.09 -14.54 14.54
N ARG A 180 0.33 -13.25 14.32
CA ARG A 180 -0.70 -12.20 14.48
C ARG A 180 -1.86 -12.37 13.51
N HIS A 181 -1.56 -12.71 12.28
CA HIS A 181 -2.59 -12.96 11.26
C HIS A 181 -3.45 -14.18 11.62
N LEU A 182 -2.83 -15.27 12.03
CA LEU A 182 -3.52 -16.49 12.50
C LEU A 182 -4.39 -16.21 13.73
N LEU A 183 -3.91 -15.41 14.69
CA LEU A 183 -4.71 -15.01 15.84
C LEU A 183 -5.95 -14.21 15.42
N ALA A 184 -5.79 -13.25 14.53
CA ALA A 184 -6.91 -12.46 14.03
C ALA A 184 -7.94 -13.33 13.30
N LEU A 185 -7.49 -14.31 12.51
CA LEU A 185 -8.35 -15.27 11.85
C LEU A 185 -9.10 -16.15 12.86
N ALA A 186 -8.38 -16.69 13.85
CA ALA A 186 -8.97 -17.50 14.91
C ALA A 186 -10.02 -16.72 15.73
N GLN A 187 -9.77 -15.46 16.05
CA GLN A 187 -10.74 -14.59 16.74
C GLN A 187 -12.01 -14.35 15.91
N ARG A 188 -11.88 -14.22 14.59
CA ARG A 188 -13.03 -14.07 13.69
C ARG A 188 -13.86 -15.35 13.62
N VAL A 189 -13.21 -16.51 13.50
CA VAL A 189 -13.87 -17.81 13.51
C VAL A 189 -14.57 -18.08 14.83
N ALA A 190 -13.94 -17.72 15.96
CA ALA A 190 -14.54 -17.89 17.29
C ALA A 190 -15.79 -17.02 17.53
N GLN A 191 -16.00 -15.96 16.76
CA GLN A 191 -17.22 -15.15 16.81
C GLN A 191 -18.34 -15.70 15.93
N ALA A 192 -18.02 -16.61 15.03
CA ALA A 192 -19.00 -17.26 14.15
C ALA A 192 -19.43 -18.61 14.76
N ASN A 193 -20.70 -18.95 14.63
CA ASN A 193 -21.21 -20.24 15.09
C ASN A 193 -20.92 -21.33 14.04
N VAL A 194 -19.63 -21.62 13.81
CA VAL A 194 -19.14 -22.58 12.83
C VAL A 194 -18.12 -23.52 13.45
N THR A 195 -18.07 -24.75 12.95
CA THR A 195 -17.04 -25.70 13.34
C THR A 195 -15.72 -25.36 12.64
N ALA A 196 -14.61 -25.24 13.40
CA ALA A 196 -13.28 -25.00 12.87
C ALA A 196 -12.38 -26.21 13.09
N LEU A 197 -11.67 -26.64 12.05
CA LEU A 197 -10.62 -27.66 12.13
C LEU A 197 -9.26 -26.97 12.16
N ILE A 198 -8.47 -27.28 13.18
CA ILE A 198 -7.09 -26.77 13.32
C ILE A 198 -6.13 -27.91 13.01
N GLU A 199 -5.37 -27.75 11.91
CA GLU A 199 -4.36 -28.70 11.48
C GLU A 199 -2.96 -28.11 11.69
N GLY A 200 -2.00 -28.96 12.03
CA GLY A 200 -0.61 -28.55 12.19
C GLY A 200 0.28 -29.74 12.58
N PRO A 201 1.61 -29.59 12.46
CA PRO A 201 2.54 -30.65 12.82
C PRO A 201 2.41 -31.05 14.32
N THR A 202 2.85 -32.24 14.65
CA THR A 202 2.86 -32.75 16.01
C THR A 202 3.75 -31.85 16.88
N GLY A 203 3.25 -31.43 18.04
CA GLY A 203 3.95 -30.50 18.93
C GLY A 203 3.68 -29.02 18.70
N ALA A 204 2.82 -28.66 17.74
CA ALA A 204 2.45 -27.26 17.45
C ALA A 204 1.49 -26.61 18.48
N GLY A 205 1.16 -27.27 19.58
CA GLY A 205 0.30 -26.72 20.64
C GLY A 205 -1.18 -26.60 20.25
N LYS A 206 -1.71 -27.56 19.53
CA LYS A 206 -3.14 -27.63 19.11
C LYS A 206 -4.07 -27.76 20.29
#